data_c635593c4030c2091ec87ed4331c32bc
#
_entry.id   c635593c4030c2091ec87ed4331c32bc
#
_cell.length_a   1.000
_cell.length_b   1.000
_cell.length_c   1.000
_cell.angle_alpha   90.00
_cell.angle_beta   90.00
_cell.angle_gamma   90.00
#
_symmetry.space_group_name_H-M   'P 1'
#
loop_
_entity.id
_entity.type
_entity.pdbx_description
1 polymer ?
#
loop_
_entity_poly.entity_id
_entity_poly.type
_entity_poly.pdbx_seq_one_letter_code
_entity_poly.pdbx_strand_id
1 'polypeptide(L)'
;MRIALDAVAKGKDGSILPPTSLVLETGRVTLATAETEQRPSVLGLIATGRMRPDAGTVTLGGHRGARRLRRVAALVDAPEVNDPAPDVAVVGVVEEELMFAGRRADPLSARHWLDDHGWRHLTRTPFGQVPADDRIRMLLELAALRRGIEALVLVSPDRH
;
A
#
# COMPACT_ATOMS: atom_id res chain seq x y z
N MET A 1 -0.15 16.64 6.05
CA MET A 1 0.98 16.20 5.18
C MET A 1 0.63 16.41 3.71
N ARG A 2 1.62 16.66 2.82
CA ARG A 2 1.43 16.79 1.38
C ARG A 2 2.58 16.09 0.65
N ILE A 3 2.26 15.07 -0.16
CA ILE A 3 3.18 14.43 -1.10
C ILE A 3 2.81 14.92 -2.50
N ALA A 4 3.77 15.50 -3.22
CA ALA A 4 3.57 15.96 -4.58
C ALA A 4 4.51 15.22 -5.54
N LEU A 5 3.93 14.65 -6.57
CA LEU A 5 4.60 14.10 -7.74
C LEU A 5 4.50 15.16 -8.86
N ASP A 6 5.62 15.51 -9.44
CA ASP A 6 5.71 16.50 -10.52
C ASP A 6 6.38 15.87 -11.73
N ALA A 7 5.61 15.63 -12.79
CA ALA A 7 6.00 15.02 -14.05
C ALA A 7 6.87 13.77 -13.89
N VAL A 8 6.56 12.92 -12.89
CA VAL A 8 7.32 11.67 -12.67
C VAL A 8 7.11 10.70 -13.82
N ALA A 9 8.20 10.15 -14.35
CA ALA A 9 8.16 9.18 -15.43
C ALA A 9 9.12 8.02 -15.17
N LYS A 10 8.86 6.86 -15.77
CA LYS A 10 9.69 5.66 -15.68
C LYS A 10 9.82 4.97 -17.03
N GLY A 11 11.03 4.44 -17.29
CA GLY A 11 11.38 3.81 -18.54
C GLY A 11 11.83 4.82 -19.60
N LYS A 12 12.44 4.30 -20.69
CA LYS A 12 12.85 5.15 -21.81
C LYS A 12 11.62 5.86 -22.40
N ASP A 13 11.69 7.18 -22.48
CA ASP A 13 10.61 8.04 -22.99
C ASP A 13 9.24 7.85 -22.27
N GLY A 14 9.26 7.43 -21.00
CA GLY A 14 8.04 7.20 -20.24
C GLY A 14 7.29 5.91 -20.63
N SER A 15 7.96 4.95 -21.23
CA SER A 15 7.34 3.71 -21.74
C SER A 15 6.64 2.87 -20.64
N ILE A 16 7.16 2.91 -19.41
CA ILE A 16 6.60 2.17 -18.27
C ILE A 16 5.55 3.04 -17.57
N LEU A 17 5.91 4.27 -17.22
CA LEU A 17 5.02 5.29 -16.66
C LEU A 17 5.24 6.61 -17.38
N PRO A 18 4.24 7.12 -18.13
CA PRO A 18 4.34 8.43 -18.78
C PRO A 18 4.44 9.55 -17.73
N PRO A 19 4.89 10.76 -18.12
CA PRO A 19 4.96 11.90 -17.19
C PRO A 19 3.63 12.11 -16.48
N THR A 20 3.65 11.90 -15.16
CA THR A 20 2.46 11.91 -14.32
C THR A 20 2.65 12.88 -13.16
N SER A 21 1.65 13.74 -12.94
CA SER A 21 1.62 14.65 -11.80
C SER A 21 0.38 14.40 -10.97
N LEU A 22 0.56 14.30 -9.65
CA LEU A 22 -0.54 14.18 -8.69
C LEU A 22 -0.12 14.66 -7.30
N VAL A 23 -1.11 14.92 -6.47
CA VAL A 23 -0.89 15.36 -5.08
C VAL A 23 -1.72 14.50 -4.14
N LEU A 24 -1.06 14.00 -3.09
CA LEU A 24 -1.70 13.34 -1.95
C LEU A 24 -1.68 14.29 -0.76
N GLU A 25 -2.84 14.55 -0.16
CA GLU A 25 -2.98 15.46 0.98
C GLU A 25 -3.73 14.79 2.13
N THR A 26 -3.34 15.12 3.37
CA THR A 26 -4.04 14.66 4.56
C THR A 26 -5.53 15.01 4.50
N GLY A 27 -6.38 14.06 4.85
CA GLY A 27 -7.83 14.22 4.84
C GLY A 27 -8.47 14.14 3.46
N ARG A 28 -7.71 13.75 2.42
CA ARG A 28 -8.22 13.59 1.05
C ARG A 28 -7.94 12.20 0.50
N VAL A 29 -8.84 11.71 -0.32
CA VAL A 29 -8.65 10.54 -1.18
C VAL A 29 -8.33 11.04 -2.58
N THR A 30 -7.23 10.54 -3.16
CA THR A 30 -6.86 10.80 -4.55
C THR A 30 -6.99 9.50 -5.33
N LEU A 31 -7.84 9.49 -6.36
CA LEU A 31 -7.96 8.38 -7.30
C LEU A 31 -7.09 8.69 -8.53
N ALA A 32 -6.21 7.75 -8.87
CA ALA A 32 -5.42 7.79 -10.09
C ALA A 32 -5.75 6.55 -10.93
N THR A 33 -6.18 6.78 -12.17
CA THR A 33 -6.45 5.71 -13.14
C THR A 33 -5.24 5.50 -14.04
N ALA A 34 -4.96 4.26 -14.39
CA ALA A 34 -3.86 3.89 -15.27
C ALA A 34 -4.33 2.85 -16.30
N GLU A 35 -3.74 2.90 -17.50
CA GLU A 35 -4.20 2.11 -18.65
C GLU A 35 -3.59 0.70 -18.71
N THR A 36 -2.59 0.37 -17.88
CA THR A 36 -1.93 -0.94 -17.89
C THR A 36 -1.78 -1.48 -16.47
N GLU A 37 -1.69 -2.79 -16.33
CA GLU A 37 -1.57 -3.49 -15.05
C GLU A 37 -0.31 -3.08 -14.24
N GLN A 38 0.79 -2.73 -14.92
CA GLN A 38 2.04 -2.37 -14.25
C GLN A 38 2.11 -0.91 -13.78
N ARG A 39 1.43 0.00 -14.46
CA ARG A 39 1.49 1.44 -14.17
C ARG A 39 1.03 1.81 -12.76
N PRO A 40 -0.07 1.24 -12.23
CA PRO A 40 -0.47 1.50 -10.85
C PRO A 40 0.60 1.13 -9.83
N SER A 41 1.23 -0.05 -9.97
CA SER A 41 2.31 -0.50 -9.07
C SER A 41 3.53 0.42 -9.15
N VAL A 42 3.97 0.78 -10.35
CA VAL A 42 5.10 1.70 -10.56
C VAL A 42 4.82 3.08 -9.96
N LEU A 43 3.62 3.62 -10.20
CA LEU A 43 3.21 4.91 -9.63
C LEU A 43 3.17 4.85 -8.09
N GLY A 44 2.60 3.79 -7.51
CA GLY A 44 2.55 3.56 -6.07
C GLY A 44 3.94 3.44 -5.44
N LEU A 45 4.85 2.69 -6.08
CA LEU A 45 6.24 2.56 -5.65
C LEU A 45 6.99 3.91 -5.67
N ILE A 46 6.75 4.74 -6.68
CA ILE A 46 7.34 6.09 -6.79
C ILE A 46 6.74 7.01 -5.72
N ALA A 47 5.42 7.05 -5.58
CA ALA A 47 4.72 7.89 -4.62
C ALA A 47 5.14 7.61 -3.16
N THR A 48 5.45 6.35 -2.85
CA THR A 48 5.88 5.91 -1.52
C THR A 48 7.41 5.93 -1.33
N GLY A 49 8.17 6.40 -2.33
CA GLY A 49 9.63 6.50 -2.28
C GLY A 49 10.38 5.16 -2.34
N ARG A 50 9.72 4.10 -2.82
CA ARG A 50 10.29 2.74 -2.97
C ARG A 50 10.92 2.53 -4.34
N MET A 51 10.53 3.34 -5.32
CA MET A 51 11.14 3.38 -6.65
C MET A 51 11.56 4.81 -7.00
N ARG A 52 12.73 4.96 -7.61
CA ARG A 52 13.18 6.27 -8.13
C ARG A 52 12.61 6.47 -9.53
N PRO A 53 11.96 7.61 -9.80
CA PRO A 53 11.58 7.97 -11.17
C PRO A 53 12.84 8.27 -12.00
N ASP A 54 12.75 8.09 -13.32
CA ASP A 54 13.82 8.46 -14.25
C ASP A 54 13.75 9.93 -14.63
N ALA A 55 12.55 10.52 -14.61
CA ALA A 55 12.32 11.95 -14.78
C ALA A 55 11.30 12.46 -13.75
N GLY A 56 11.23 13.76 -13.57
CA GLY A 56 10.35 14.40 -12.61
C GLY A 56 10.84 14.31 -11.17
N THR A 57 9.96 14.68 -10.23
CA THR A 57 10.35 14.74 -8.82
C THR A 57 9.20 14.35 -7.89
N VAL A 58 9.55 13.76 -6.74
CA VAL A 58 8.62 13.53 -5.64
C VAL A 58 9.07 14.34 -4.43
N THR A 59 8.15 15.05 -3.82
CA THR A 59 8.42 15.87 -2.63
C THR A 59 7.43 15.56 -1.51
N LEU A 60 7.91 15.68 -0.28
CA LEU A 60 7.11 15.64 0.95
C LEU A 60 7.23 17.00 1.64
N GLY A 61 6.13 17.75 1.69
CA GLY A 61 6.13 19.11 2.22
C GLY A 61 7.13 20.02 1.51
N GLY A 62 7.29 19.88 0.18
CA GLY A 62 8.24 20.64 -0.63
C GLY A 62 9.68 20.11 -0.65
N HIS A 63 10.02 19.15 0.19
CA HIS A 63 11.39 18.59 0.29
C HIS A 63 11.51 17.23 -0.37
N ARG A 64 12.61 16.99 -1.09
CA ARG A 64 12.94 15.68 -1.66
C ARG A 64 13.48 14.74 -0.57
N GLY A 65 13.17 13.43 -0.66
CA GLY A 65 13.73 12.46 0.27
C GLY A 65 12.99 11.12 0.32
N ALA A 66 13.43 10.15 -0.46
CA ALA A 66 12.81 8.83 -0.53
C ALA A 66 12.75 8.12 0.85
N ARG A 67 13.78 8.27 1.70
CA ARG A 67 13.78 7.69 3.05
C ARG A 67 12.66 8.26 3.93
N ARG A 68 12.38 9.56 3.81
CA ARG A 68 11.31 10.21 4.57
C ARG A 68 9.94 9.78 4.04
N LEU A 69 9.78 9.68 2.71
CA LEU A 69 8.55 9.16 2.09
C LEU A 69 8.24 7.74 2.60
N ARG A 70 9.21 6.83 2.60
CA ARG A 70 9.02 5.45 3.09
C ARG A 70 8.59 5.35 4.55
N ARG A 71 8.87 6.36 5.36
CA ARG A 71 8.44 6.39 6.77
C ARG A 71 7.00 6.85 6.95
N VAL A 72 6.48 7.68 6.04
CA VAL A 72 5.15 8.28 6.18
C VAL A 72 4.11 7.68 5.24
N ALA A 73 4.52 6.97 4.19
CA ALA A 73 3.62 6.38 3.20
C ALA A 73 3.78 4.86 3.14
N ALA A 74 2.69 4.14 3.40
CA ALA A 74 2.61 2.70 3.20
C ALA A 74 2.10 2.40 1.78
N LEU A 75 2.77 1.47 1.10
CA LEU A 75 2.26 0.82 -0.10
C LEU A 75 1.40 -0.36 0.35
N VAL A 76 0.21 -0.51 -0.20
CA VAL A 76 -0.75 -1.54 0.17
C VAL A 76 -1.18 -2.30 -1.07
N ASP A 77 -1.12 -3.63 -0.99
CA ASP A 77 -1.66 -4.56 -1.98
C ASP A 77 -1.13 -4.35 -3.40
N ALA A 78 0.15 -4.03 -3.52
CA ALA A 78 0.78 -3.89 -4.84
C ALA A 78 1.13 -5.27 -5.42
N PRO A 79 0.58 -5.63 -6.61
CA PRO A 79 0.82 -6.91 -7.26
C PRO A 79 2.31 -7.24 -7.37
N GLU A 80 2.69 -8.47 -7.03
CA GLU A 80 4.06 -9.01 -7.09
C GLU A 80 5.09 -8.24 -6.22
N VAL A 81 4.64 -7.31 -5.39
CA VAL A 81 5.52 -6.50 -4.54
C VAL A 81 5.27 -6.78 -3.06
N ASN A 82 4.02 -6.64 -2.62
CA ASN A 82 3.62 -6.85 -1.23
C ASN A 82 2.16 -7.30 -1.09
N ASP A 83 1.59 -7.85 -2.12
CA ASP A 83 0.30 -8.52 -2.04
C ASP A 83 0.46 -9.87 -1.30
N PRO A 84 -0.42 -10.19 -0.35
CA PRO A 84 -0.38 -11.46 0.33
C PRO A 84 -0.63 -12.64 -0.61
N ALA A 85 0.09 -13.75 -0.42
CA ALA A 85 -0.13 -14.96 -1.21
C ALA A 85 -1.56 -15.50 -0.98
N PRO A 86 -2.28 -15.86 -2.05
CA PRO A 86 -3.71 -16.17 -1.97
C PRO A 86 -4.04 -17.44 -1.18
N ASP A 87 -3.09 -18.35 -1.01
CA ASP A 87 -3.22 -19.61 -0.30
C ASP A 87 -2.88 -19.50 1.20
N VAL A 88 -2.30 -18.40 1.63
CA VAL A 88 -2.00 -18.16 3.06
C VAL A 88 -3.29 -17.87 3.82
N ALA A 89 -3.45 -18.49 4.99
CA ALA A 89 -4.59 -18.24 5.86
C ALA A 89 -4.57 -16.77 6.38
N VAL A 90 -5.75 -16.16 6.52
CA VAL A 90 -5.90 -14.80 7.02
C VAL A 90 -5.11 -14.53 8.30
N VAL A 91 -5.10 -15.47 9.25
CA VAL A 91 -4.33 -15.30 10.49
C VAL A 91 -2.84 -15.10 10.23
N GLY A 92 -2.27 -15.80 9.25
CA GLY A 92 -0.86 -15.65 8.88
C GLY A 92 -0.56 -14.30 8.25
N VAL A 93 -1.45 -13.79 7.40
CA VAL A 93 -1.34 -12.43 6.83
C VAL A 93 -1.39 -11.38 7.94
N VAL A 94 -2.30 -11.53 8.91
CA VAL A 94 -2.40 -10.60 10.05
C VAL A 94 -1.16 -10.67 10.92
N GLU A 95 -0.61 -11.86 11.20
CA GLU A 95 0.64 -12.02 11.96
C GLU A 95 1.79 -11.27 11.28
N GLU A 96 1.97 -11.45 9.98
CA GLU A 96 3.01 -10.77 9.20
C GLU A 96 2.86 -9.24 9.23
N GLU A 97 1.65 -8.73 9.03
CA GLU A 97 1.39 -7.30 9.05
C GLU A 97 1.55 -6.69 10.46
N LEU A 98 1.15 -7.40 11.52
CA LEU A 98 1.42 -6.99 12.89
C LEU A 98 2.93 -6.91 13.17
N MET A 99 3.71 -7.86 12.64
CA MET A 99 5.17 -7.83 12.73
C MET A 99 5.75 -6.59 12.05
N PHE A 100 5.30 -6.27 10.83
CA PHE A 100 5.72 -5.06 10.12
C PHE A 100 5.29 -3.78 10.83
N ALA A 101 4.18 -3.81 11.57
CA ALA A 101 3.73 -2.70 12.40
C ALA A 101 4.52 -2.56 13.73
N GLY A 102 5.46 -3.48 14.01
CA GLY A 102 6.20 -3.52 15.27
C GLY A 102 5.29 -3.85 16.46
N ARG A 103 4.21 -4.61 16.22
CA ARG A 103 3.29 -5.12 17.21
C ARG A 103 3.65 -6.54 17.60
N ARG A 104 3.02 -7.05 18.65
CA ARG A 104 3.12 -8.47 18.99
C ARG A 104 2.48 -9.30 17.87
N ALA A 105 3.29 -10.14 17.24
CA ALA A 105 2.97 -10.91 16.03
C ALA A 105 3.03 -12.41 16.38
N ASP A 106 1.98 -12.90 16.98
CA ASP A 106 1.78 -14.30 17.29
C ASP A 106 0.32 -14.71 16.97
N PRO A 107 0.01 -16.01 16.82
CA PRO A 107 -1.33 -16.46 16.43
C PRO A 107 -2.45 -15.98 17.36
N LEU A 108 -2.16 -15.78 18.64
CA LEU A 108 -3.15 -15.31 19.60
C LEU A 108 -3.44 -13.82 19.39
N SER A 109 -2.40 -13.00 19.22
CA SER A 109 -2.51 -11.57 18.94
C SER A 109 -3.24 -11.31 17.61
N ALA A 110 -2.94 -12.10 16.57
CA ALA A 110 -3.63 -12.00 15.28
C ALA A 110 -5.12 -12.37 15.39
N ARG A 111 -5.45 -13.42 16.15
CA ARG A 111 -6.86 -13.79 16.39
C ARG A 111 -7.62 -12.74 17.19
N HIS A 112 -7.00 -12.13 18.20
CA HIS A 112 -7.62 -11.02 18.93
C HIS A 112 -7.88 -9.84 17.99
N TRP A 113 -6.90 -9.46 17.16
CA TRP A 113 -7.09 -8.40 16.19
C TRP A 113 -8.25 -8.69 15.22
N LEU A 114 -8.35 -9.92 14.71
CA LEU A 114 -9.46 -10.35 13.85
C LEU A 114 -10.81 -10.32 14.59
N ASP A 115 -10.85 -10.69 15.87
CA ASP A 115 -12.04 -10.68 16.69
C ASP A 115 -12.53 -9.24 16.94
N ASP A 116 -11.61 -8.35 17.29
CA ASP A 116 -11.88 -6.93 17.53
C ASP A 116 -12.46 -6.20 16.30
N HIS A 117 -12.13 -6.70 15.09
CA HIS A 117 -12.58 -6.12 13.82
C HIS A 117 -13.76 -6.89 13.16
N GLY A 118 -14.29 -7.92 13.82
CA GLY A 118 -15.42 -8.72 13.32
C GLY A 118 -15.07 -9.79 12.29
N TRP A 119 -13.77 -10.06 12.06
CA TRP A 119 -13.28 -11.03 11.07
C TRP A 119 -12.85 -12.37 11.66
N ARG A 120 -13.23 -12.68 12.90
CA ARG A 120 -12.91 -13.96 13.56
C ARG A 120 -13.27 -15.18 12.71
N HIS A 121 -14.39 -15.13 12.01
CA HIS A 121 -14.88 -16.20 11.15
C HIS A 121 -13.97 -16.49 9.95
N LEU A 122 -13.14 -15.54 9.53
CA LEU A 122 -12.19 -15.66 8.43
C LEU A 122 -10.81 -16.18 8.84
N THR A 123 -10.57 -16.44 10.13
CA THR A 123 -9.22 -16.77 10.68
C THR A 123 -8.46 -17.82 9.88
N ARG A 124 -9.15 -18.87 9.40
CA ARG A 124 -8.55 -20.00 8.67
C ARG A 124 -8.81 -19.96 7.16
N THR A 125 -9.52 -18.97 6.71
CA THR A 125 -9.85 -18.80 5.28
C THR A 125 -8.59 -18.45 4.52
N PRO A 126 -8.28 -19.09 3.37
CA PRO A 126 -7.24 -18.63 2.45
C PRO A 126 -7.49 -17.18 2.04
N PHE A 127 -6.44 -16.35 2.04
CA PHE A 127 -6.60 -14.91 1.81
C PHE A 127 -7.23 -14.60 0.46
N GLY A 128 -6.95 -15.42 -0.56
CA GLY A 128 -7.55 -15.31 -1.88
C GLY A 128 -9.07 -15.59 -1.93
N GLN A 129 -9.65 -16.18 -0.87
CA GLN A 129 -11.09 -16.47 -0.76
C GLN A 129 -11.84 -15.45 0.11
N VAL A 130 -11.13 -14.47 0.68
CA VAL A 130 -11.75 -13.38 1.44
C VAL A 130 -12.47 -12.44 0.48
N PRO A 131 -13.71 -11.97 0.78
CA PRO A 131 -14.38 -10.96 -0.02
C PRO A 131 -13.51 -9.73 -0.26
N ALA A 132 -13.60 -9.14 -1.45
CA ALA A 132 -12.72 -8.05 -1.90
C ALA A 132 -12.69 -6.85 -0.95
N ASP A 133 -13.87 -6.42 -0.50
CA ASP A 133 -14.03 -5.29 0.43
C ASP A 133 -13.41 -5.58 1.81
N ASP A 134 -13.62 -6.77 2.37
CA ASP A 134 -12.99 -7.19 3.62
C ASP A 134 -11.46 -7.28 3.49
N ARG A 135 -10.97 -7.80 2.36
CA ARG A 135 -9.54 -7.91 2.07
C ARG A 135 -8.87 -6.55 2.02
N ILE A 136 -9.41 -5.64 1.22
CA ILE A 136 -8.89 -4.27 1.06
C ILE A 136 -8.92 -3.55 2.40
N ARG A 137 -10.04 -3.60 3.11
CA ARG A 137 -10.20 -2.96 4.41
C ARG A 137 -9.21 -3.51 5.44
N MET A 138 -9.07 -4.83 5.52
CA MET A 138 -8.13 -5.49 6.42
C MET A 138 -6.68 -5.03 6.18
N LEU A 139 -6.22 -5.01 4.93
CA LEU A 139 -4.87 -4.57 4.58
C LEU A 139 -4.64 -3.09 4.87
N LEU A 140 -5.63 -2.22 4.62
CA LEU A 140 -5.54 -0.80 4.93
C LEU A 140 -5.46 -0.56 6.45
N GLU A 141 -6.30 -1.23 7.24
CA GLU A 141 -6.29 -1.09 8.71
C GLU A 141 -4.97 -1.60 9.31
N LEU A 142 -4.45 -2.74 8.82
CA LEU A 142 -3.16 -3.27 9.25
C LEU A 142 -1.99 -2.35 8.87
N ALA A 143 -1.98 -1.82 7.65
CA ALA A 143 -0.95 -0.88 7.22
C ALA A 143 -0.97 0.43 8.04
N ALA A 144 -2.15 0.88 8.46
CA ALA A 144 -2.31 2.06 9.31
C ALA A 144 -1.75 1.87 10.74
N LEU A 145 -1.58 0.63 11.21
CA LEU A 145 -0.95 0.35 12.51
C LEU A 145 0.54 0.69 12.55
N ARG A 146 1.20 0.78 11.40
CA ARG A 146 2.64 1.05 11.31
C ARG A 146 2.96 2.45 11.82
N ARG A 147 3.97 2.57 12.69
CA ARG A 147 4.33 3.86 13.31
C ARG A 147 4.72 4.91 12.27
N GLY A 148 4.12 6.09 12.36
CA GLY A 148 4.45 7.25 11.55
C GLY A 148 3.85 7.23 10.14
N ILE A 149 3.00 6.26 9.80
CA ILE A 149 2.26 6.27 8.55
C ILE A 149 1.17 7.35 8.59
N GLU A 150 1.17 8.20 7.59
CA GLU A 150 0.24 9.32 7.40
C GLU A 150 -0.47 9.24 6.02
N ALA A 151 0.00 8.35 5.13
CA ALA A 151 -0.63 8.07 3.84
C ALA A 151 -0.62 6.58 3.54
N LEU A 152 -1.73 6.11 2.96
CA LEU A 152 -1.87 4.76 2.41
C LEU A 152 -2.00 4.87 0.90
N VAL A 153 -1.21 4.11 0.16
CA VAL A 153 -1.26 4.02 -1.30
C VAL A 153 -1.68 2.61 -1.66
N LEU A 154 -2.97 2.45 -1.93
CA LEU A 154 -3.57 1.20 -2.37
C LEU A 154 -3.41 1.06 -3.88
N VAL A 155 -2.96 -0.11 -4.33
CA VAL A 155 -2.69 -0.37 -5.75
C VAL A 155 -3.72 -1.34 -6.31
N SER A 156 -4.33 -0.97 -7.45
CA SER A 156 -5.26 -1.81 -8.22
C SER A 156 -6.34 -2.50 -7.37
N PRO A 157 -7.16 -1.74 -6.59
CA PRO A 157 -8.21 -2.32 -5.76
C PRO A 157 -9.30 -3.05 -6.58
N ASP A 158 -9.37 -2.76 -7.87
CA ASP A 158 -10.31 -3.31 -8.85
C ASP A 158 -9.93 -4.71 -9.35
N ARG A 159 -8.78 -5.24 -8.96
CA ARG A 159 -8.34 -6.60 -9.33
C ARG A 159 -8.97 -7.74 -8.49
N HIS A 160 -9.74 -7.39 -7.47
CA HIS A 160 -10.34 -8.33 -6.53
C HIS A 160 -11.81 -8.57 -6.77
#